data_76b9f3405a586b5550369ea9456f3a5b
#
_entry.id   76b9f3405a586b5550369ea9456f3a5b
#
_cell.length_a   1.000
_cell.length_b   1.000
_cell.length_c   1.000
_cell.angle_alpha   90.00
_cell.angle_beta   90.00
_cell.angle_gamma   90.00
#
_symmetry.space_group_name_H-M   'P 1'
#
loop_
_entity.id
_entity.type
_entity.pdbx_description
1 polymer ?
#
loop_
_entity_poly.entity_id
_entity_poly.type
_entity_poly.pdbx_seq_one_letter_code
_entity_poly.pdbx_strand_id
1 'polypeptide(L)'
;TLRRSSAASDVYKRQGWCYPWTVPMLNGRTICLRNIDIKKIFELIDKYEVTHFGGAPIVLNMITGAPESDKKKLKQKVYVLTAGAPPPSIIFKKMRALGFEVMHVYGLTETYGHVTQCAWNDEWNNFDEEKQNEIKARQGVRYPNTEGVVVLDPETMKEVPKDGKTIGEIMIRGNVVMKGYFKDKDATDKAMKDGWFHSGDLAVTHPDGYVQIQDLSLIHI
;
A
#
# COMPACT_ATOMS: atom_id res chain seq x y z
N THR A 1 -13.94 -7.37 -23.75
CA THR A 1 -12.51 -7.56 -23.40
C THR A 1 -12.09 -6.42 -22.50
N LEU A 2 -11.94 -6.68 -21.21
CA LEU A 2 -11.48 -5.68 -20.23
C LEU A 2 -10.01 -5.34 -20.54
N ARG A 3 -9.78 -4.23 -21.21
CA ARG A 3 -8.43 -3.66 -21.34
C ARG A 3 -8.04 -3.02 -19.99
N ARG A 4 -7.31 -3.73 -19.19
CA ARG A 4 -6.74 -3.19 -17.94
C ARG A 4 -5.38 -2.59 -18.26
N SER A 5 -5.17 -1.33 -17.91
CA SER A 5 -3.88 -0.67 -18.02
C SER A 5 -3.43 -0.13 -16.67
N SER A 6 -2.14 -0.26 -16.36
CA SER A 6 -1.54 0.35 -15.18
C SER A 6 -0.41 1.29 -15.59
N ALA A 7 -0.31 2.44 -14.94
CA ALA A 7 0.84 3.32 -15.09
C ALA A 7 2.04 2.76 -14.29
N ALA A 8 3.24 2.96 -14.81
CA ALA A 8 4.46 2.39 -14.25
C ALA A 8 4.68 2.82 -12.82
N SER A 9 5.00 1.85 -12.06
CA SER A 9 5.61 2.01 -10.76
C SER A 9 7.13 1.94 -10.89
N ASP A 10 7.80 2.66 -10.01
CA ASP A 10 9.24 2.75 -9.92
C ASP A 10 9.86 1.37 -9.62
N VAL A 11 10.80 0.93 -10.47
CA VAL A 11 11.48 -0.37 -10.34
C VAL A 11 12.34 -0.45 -9.07
N TYR A 12 12.78 0.68 -8.56
CA TYR A 12 13.59 0.77 -7.34
C TYR A 12 12.78 0.82 -6.04
N LYS A 13 11.48 1.07 -6.15
CA LYS A 13 10.56 1.13 -5.02
C LYS A 13 9.51 0.04 -5.15
N ARG A 14 9.16 -0.55 -4.04
CA ARG A 14 8.29 -1.72 -3.84
C ARG A 14 7.03 -1.81 -4.71
N GLN A 15 6.54 -0.70 -5.24
CA GLN A 15 5.30 -0.60 -6.00
C GLN A 15 5.37 -1.29 -7.37
N GLY A 16 6.58 -1.47 -7.95
CA GLY A 16 6.76 -2.10 -9.26
C GLY A 16 6.87 -3.62 -9.23
N TRP A 17 7.07 -4.22 -8.10
CA TRP A 17 7.59 -5.58 -8.02
C TRP A 17 6.64 -6.66 -8.55
N CYS A 18 5.37 -6.57 -8.31
CA CYS A 18 4.42 -7.57 -8.83
C CYS A 18 3.86 -7.22 -10.21
N TYR A 19 3.78 -5.95 -10.56
CA TYR A 19 3.09 -5.48 -11.77
C TYR A 19 3.73 -5.90 -13.09
N PRO A 20 5.07 -5.95 -13.25
CA PRO A 20 5.70 -6.41 -14.48
C PRO A 20 5.27 -7.81 -14.91
N TRP A 21 4.87 -8.64 -13.95
CA TRP A 21 4.41 -10.01 -14.16
C TRP A 21 2.90 -10.10 -14.24
N THR A 22 2.21 -9.47 -13.29
CA THR A 22 0.74 -9.58 -13.15
C THR A 22 0.00 -8.92 -14.31
N VAL A 23 0.46 -7.75 -14.76
CA VAL A 23 -0.23 -7.02 -15.83
C VAL A 23 -0.19 -7.78 -17.16
N PRO A 24 0.97 -8.30 -17.65
CA PRO A 24 1.00 -9.15 -18.83
C PRO A 24 0.19 -10.46 -18.66
N MET A 25 0.26 -11.09 -17.49
CA MET A 25 -0.48 -12.31 -17.19
C MET A 25 -1.99 -12.13 -17.35
N LEU A 26 -2.49 -10.93 -17.03
CA LEU A 26 -3.89 -10.54 -17.20
C LEU A 26 -4.20 -9.93 -18.58
N ASN A 27 -3.27 -10.05 -19.55
CA ASN A 27 -3.36 -9.44 -20.87
C ASN A 27 -3.58 -7.92 -20.79
N GLY A 28 -2.96 -7.29 -19.77
CA GLY A 28 -3.02 -5.85 -19.56
C GLY A 28 -1.89 -5.10 -20.29
N ARG A 29 -2.02 -3.79 -20.33
CA ARG A 29 -0.99 -2.89 -20.89
C ARG A 29 -0.36 -2.08 -19.76
N THR A 30 0.96 -2.06 -19.69
CA THR A 30 1.72 -1.18 -18.79
C THR A 30 2.13 0.10 -19.50
N ILE A 31 1.84 1.24 -18.89
CA ILE A 31 2.26 2.57 -19.37
C ILE A 31 3.36 3.06 -18.43
N CYS A 32 4.59 3.17 -18.95
CA CYS A 32 5.74 3.61 -18.18
C CYS A 32 5.91 5.13 -18.25
N LEU A 33 6.12 5.75 -17.08
CA LEU A 33 6.40 7.17 -16.95
C LEU A 33 7.80 7.34 -16.32
N ARG A 34 8.72 7.98 -17.06
CA ARG A 34 10.11 8.16 -16.59
C ARG A 34 10.23 9.23 -15.52
N ASN A 35 9.53 10.34 -15.68
CA ASN A 35 9.53 11.47 -14.75
C ASN A 35 8.09 11.71 -14.27
N ILE A 36 7.94 12.12 -13.00
CA ILE A 36 6.65 12.49 -12.45
C ILE A 36 6.25 13.85 -13.03
N ASP A 37 5.27 13.84 -13.91
CA ASP A 37 4.68 15.02 -14.55
C ASP A 37 3.15 14.87 -14.48
N ILE A 38 2.50 15.74 -13.71
CA ILE A 38 1.08 15.61 -13.39
C ILE A 38 0.22 15.79 -14.64
N LYS A 39 0.50 16.77 -15.46
CA LYS A 39 -0.19 16.97 -16.74
C LYS A 39 -0.09 15.73 -17.62
N LYS A 40 1.11 15.15 -17.69
CA LYS A 40 1.37 13.92 -18.45
C LYS A 40 0.63 12.72 -17.89
N ILE A 41 0.51 12.61 -16.56
CA ILE A 41 -0.28 11.55 -15.90
C ILE A 41 -1.73 11.61 -16.39
N PHE A 42 -2.40 12.76 -16.31
CA PHE A 42 -3.76 12.91 -16.78
C PHE A 42 -3.92 12.68 -18.29
N GLU A 43 -2.97 13.14 -19.12
CA GLU A 43 -2.95 12.86 -20.56
C GLU A 43 -2.87 11.37 -20.86
N LEU A 44 -2.00 10.64 -20.16
CA LEU A 44 -1.82 9.20 -20.36
C LEU A 44 -3.02 8.40 -19.88
N ILE A 45 -3.63 8.81 -18.76
CA ILE A 45 -4.87 8.21 -18.27
C ILE A 45 -5.99 8.33 -19.31
N ASP A 46 -6.17 9.51 -19.86
CA ASP A 46 -7.20 9.78 -20.87
C ASP A 46 -6.90 9.04 -22.17
N LYS A 47 -5.66 9.13 -22.68
CA LYS A 47 -5.24 8.54 -23.96
C LYS A 47 -5.31 7.02 -23.99
N TYR A 48 -4.93 6.37 -22.89
CA TYR A 48 -4.80 4.91 -22.83
C TYR A 48 -5.86 4.24 -21.97
N GLU A 49 -6.84 5.01 -21.48
CA GLU A 49 -7.93 4.53 -20.61
C GLU A 49 -7.38 3.76 -19.40
N VAL A 50 -6.38 4.36 -18.72
CA VAL A 50 -5.72 3.74 -17.57
C VAL A 50 -6.73 3.51 -16.46
N THR A 51 -6.82 2.28 -15.98
CA THR A 51 -7.75 1.87 -14.92
C THR A 51 -7.06 1.72 -13.57
N HIS A 52 -5.75 1.45 -13.55
CA HIS A 52 -4.97 1.24 -12.33
C HIS A 52 -3.66 2.01 -12.41
N PHE A 53 -3.24 2.54 -11.28
CA PHE A 53 -2.05 3.36 -11.15
C PHE A 53 -1.39 3.08 -9.80
N GLY A 54 -0.07 3.00 -9.77
CA GLY A 54 0.71 2.87 -8.54
C GLY A 54 1.52 4.14 -8.29
N GLY A 55 1.40 4.72 -7.10
CA GLY A 55 2.13 5.92 -6.75
C GLY A 55 2.46 6.01 -5.27
N ALA A 56 3.68 6.49 -4.94
CA ALA A 56 4.03 6.83 -3.57
C ALA A 56 3.17 8.00 -3.07
N PRO A 57 3.01 8.18 -1.75
CA PRO A 57 2.23 9.28 -1.17
C PRO A 57 2.62 10.66 -1.69
N ILE A 58 3.90 10.88 -1.98
CA ILE A 58 4.37 12.13 -2.58
C ILE A 58 3.74 12.41 -3.96
N VAL A 59 3.50 11.37 -4.76
CA VAL A 59 2.85 11.51 -6.07
C VAL A 59 1.39 11.92 -5.89
N LEU A 60 0.69 11.36 -4.91
CA LEU A 60 -0.69 11.72 -4.59
C LEU A 60 -0.76 13.19 -4.14
N ASN A 61 0.20 13.61 -3.31
CA ASN A 61 0.33 15.02 -2.91
C ASN A 61 0.56 15.94 -4.11
N MET A 62 1.42 15.55 -5.05
CA MET A 62 1.66 16.32 -6.27
C MET A 62 0.41 16.40 -7.14
N ILE A 63 -0.33 15.29 -7.31
CA ILE A 63 -1.60 15.27 -8.07
C ILE A 63 -2.62 16.22 -7.43
N THR A 64 -2.81 16.12 -6.11
CA THR A 64 -3.81 16.93 -5.41
C THR A 64 -3.43 18.40 -5.31
N GLY A 65 -2.12 18.71 -5.27
CA GLY A 65 -1.58 20.06 -5.20
C GLY A 65 -1.32 20.73 -6.56
N ALA A 66 -1.46 20.00 -7.67
CA ALA A 66 -1.20 20.56 -8.99
C ALA A 66 -2.21 21.66 -9.38
N PRO A 67 -1.81 22.62 -10.24
CA PRO A 67 -2.74 23.60 -10.80
C PRO A 67 -3.91 22.93 -11.52
N GLU A 68 -5.08 23.57 -11.50
CA GLU A 68 -6.28 23.04 -12.18
C GLU A 68 -6.08 22.90 -13.70
N SER A 69 -5.22 23.75 -14.30
CA SER A 69 -4.82 23.67 -15.72
C SER A 69 -4.15 22.34 -16.10
N ASP A 70 -3.50 21.68 -15.15
CA ASP A 70 -2.78 20.44 -15.37
C ASP A 70 -3.64 19.20 -15.10
N LYS A 71 -4.79 19.40 -14.46
CA LYS A 71 -5.75 18.35 -14.14
C LYS A 71 -6.79 18.21 -15.25
N LYS A 72 -7.26 16.97 -15.45
CA LYS A 72 -8.39 16.68 -16.32
C LYS A 72 -9.43 15.88 -15.57
N LYS A 73 -10.69 16.12 -15.86
CA LYS A 73 -11.77 15.27 -15.35
C LYS A 73 -11.59 13.85 -15.91
N LEU A 74 -11.52 12.89 -15.04
CA LEU A 74 -11.41 11.48 -15.44
C LEU A 74 -12.74 11.00 -16.02
N LYS A 75 -12.67 10.24 -17.10
CA LYS A 75 -13.84 9.63 -17.78
C LYS A 75 -14.30 8.34 -17.09
N GLN A 76 -13.37 7.71 -16.36
CA GLN A 76 -13.61 6.47 -15.60
C GLN A 76 -12.96 6.58 -14.23
N LYS A 77 -13.40 5.73 -13.32
CA LYS A 77 -12.73 5.56 -12.03
C LYS A 77 -11.33 4.96 -12.24
N VAL A 78 -10.31 5.55 -11.60
CA VAL A 78 -8.94 5.06 -11.62
C VAL A 78 -8.56 4.58 -10.22
N TYR A 79 -8.21 3.32 -10.10
CA TYR A 79 -7.77 2.72 -8.86
C TYR A 79 -6.29 3.01 -8.62
N VAL A 80 -5.96 3.52 -7.45
CA VAL A 80 -4.60 3.89 -7.08
C VAL A 80 -4.12 3.05 -5.92
N LEU A 81 -3.02 2.33 -6.11
CA LEU A 81 -2.31 1.70 -5.01
C LEU A 81 -1.23 2.64 -4.49
N THR A 82 -1.24 2.86 -3.18
CA THR A 82 -0.21 3.63 -2.48
C THR A 82 0.34 2.82 -1.32
N ALA A 83 1.66 2.93 -1.12
CA ALA A 83 2.40 2.26 -0.05
C ALA A 83 3.50 3.16 0.50
N GLY A 84 4.00 2.83 1.68
CA GLY A 84 4.96 3.62 2.42
C GLY A 84 4.29 4.37 3.57
N ALA A 85 4.78 5.56 3.90
CA ALA A 85 4.18 6.36 4.95
C ALA A 85 2.70 6.64 4.66
N PRO A 86 1.79 6.50 5.65
CA PRO A 86 0.37 6.72 5.43
C PRO A 86 0.11 8.16 4.98
N PRO A 87 -0.60 8.35 3.84
CA PRO A 87 -1.01 9.69 3.45
C PRO A 87 -2.00 10.25 4.47
N PRO A 88 -1.99 11.56 4.75
CA PRO A 88 -3.04 12.20 5.54
C PRO A 88 -4.43 11.93 4.95
N SER A 89 -5.45 11.77 5.79
CA SER A 89 -6.83 11.47 5.39
C SER A 89 -7.38 12.46 4.35
N ILE A 90 -6.97 13.71 4.44
CA ILE A 90 -7.37 14.77 3.48
C ILE A 90 -6.92 14.44 2.04
N ILE A 91 -5.84 13.71 1.84
CA ILE A 91 -5.36 13.32 0.49
C ILE A 91 -6.32 12.31 -0.14
N PHE A 92 -6.85 11.36 0.64
CA PHE A 92 -7.87 10.42 0.14
C PHE A 92 -9.12 11.16 -0.34
N LYS A 93 -9.58 12.16 0.44
CA LYS A 93 -10.70 13.02 0.06
C LYS A 93 -10.45 13.75 -1.26
N LYS A 94 -9.29 14.43 -1.38
CA LYS A 94 -8.91 15.17 -2.59
C LYS A 94 -8.77 14.27 -3.81
N MET A 95 -8.16 13.09 -3.66
CA MET A 95 -8.01 12.11 -4.74
C MET A 95 -9.36 11.59 -5.22
N ARG A 96 -10.29 11.31 -4.28
CA ARG A 96 -11.65 10.88 -4.63
C ARG A 96 -12.39 11.97 -5.42
N ALA A 97 -12.27 13.24 -5.03
CA ALA A 97 -12.88 14.35 -5.76
C ALA A 97 -12.38 14.48 -7.20
N LEU A 98 -11.15 14.02 -7.49
CA LEU A 98 -10.57 13.96 -8.82
C LEU A 98 -10.96 12.69 -9.60
N GLY A 99 -11.68 11.73 -9.01
CA GLY A 99 -12.10 10.48 -9.64
C GLY A 99 -11.16 9.29 -9.38
N PHE A 100 -10.20 9.43 -8.48
CA PHE A 100 -9.31 8.35 -8.07
C PHE A 100 -9.86 7.60 -6.85
N GLU A 101 -9.78 6.27 -6.88
CA GLU A 101 -10.05 5.43 -5.72
C GLU A 101 -8.73 4.89 -5.17
N VAL A 102 -8.34 5.40 -4.02
CA VAL A 102 -7.03 5.07 -3.41
C VAL A 102 -7.18 3.89 -2.46
N MET A 103 -6.35 2.87 -2.66
CA MET A 103 -6.16 1.74 -1.76
C MET A 103 -4.79 1.83 -1.11
N HIS A 104 -4.77 1.84 0.21
CA HIS A 104 -3.53 1.78 0.96
C HIS A 104 -3.11 0.32 1.14
N VAL A 105 -1.82 0.05 0.91
CA VAL A 105 -1.22 -1.27 1.06
C VAL A 105 0.08 -1.15 1.85
N TYR A 106 0.46 -2.22 2.53
CA TYR A 106 1.72 -2.30 3.25
C TYR A 106 2.50 -3.56 2.88
N GLY A 107 3.79 -3.42 2.84
CA GLY A 107 4.77 -4.48 2.66
C GLY A 107 6.16 -3.90 2.54
N LEU A 108 7.14 -4.79 2.53
CA LEU A 108 8.56 -4.50 2.58
C LEU A 108 9.26 -5.17 1.39
N THR A 109 10.52 -4.82 1.16
CA THR A 109 11.39 -5.54 0.23
C THR A 109 11.53 -6.99 0.65
N GLU A 110 11.61 -7.21 1.94
CA GLU A 110 11.75 -8.49 2.63
C GLU A 110 10.51 -9.39 2.48
N THR A 111 9.38 -8.84 2.05
CA THR A 111 8.12 -9.56 1.81
C THR A 111 7.73 -9.62 0.34
N TYR A 112 8.65 -9.30 -0.57
CA TYR A 112 8.41 -9.30 -2.03
C TYR A 112 7.25 -8.41 -2.47
N GLY A 113 6.96 -7.36 -1.74
CA GLY A 113 5.85 -6.44 -2.01
C GLY A 113 4.85 -6.40 -0.86
N HIS A 114 3.62 -6.06 -1.19
CA HIS A 114 2.61 -5.83 -0.17
C HIS A 114 2.02 -7.13 0.37
N VAL A 115 1.85 -7.16 1.67
CA VAL A 115 1.27 -8.28 2.44
C VAL A 115 -0.08 -7.94 3.05
N THR A 116 -0.43 -6.64 3.11
CA THR A 116 -1.77 -6.18 3.53
C THR A 116 -2.34 -5.19 2.54
N GLN A 117 -3.65 -5.08 2.55
CA GLN A 117 -4.43 -4.08 1.82
C GLN A 117 -5.58 -3.58 2.68
N CYS A 118 -5.91 -2.29 2.55
CA CYS A 118 -7.12 -1.73 3.11
C CYS A 118 -8.32 -2.15 2.24
N ALA A 119 -8.72 -3.41 2.33
CA ALA A 119 -9.90 -3.93 1.64
C ALA A 119 -11.13 -3.17 2.12
N TRP A 120 -11.98 -2.72 1.18
CA TRP A 120 -13.18 -1.97 1.54
C TRP A 120 -14.32 -2.92 1.89
N ASN A 121 -15.02 -2.64 2.99
CA ASN A 121 -16.27 -3.30 3.33
C ASN A 121 -17.43 -2.38 2.90
N ASP A 122 -18.40 -2.92 2.17
CA ASP A 122 -19.53 -2.14 1.65
C ASP A 122 -20.39 -1.50 2.77
N GLU A 123 -20.43 -2.08 3.96
CA GLU A 123 -21.11 -1.51 5.12
C GLU A 123 -20.57 -0.13 5.51
N TRP A 124 -19.29 0.14 5.24
CA TRP A 124 -18.66 1.42 5.54
C TRP A 124 -19.10 2.56 4.63
N ASN A 125 -19.80 2.23 3.54
CA ASN A 125 -20.45 3.26 2.71
C ASN A 125 -21.52 4.06 3.47
N ASN A 126 -22.03 3.48 4.59
CA ASN A 126 -23.01 4.14 5.45
C ASN A 126 -22.37 5.11 6.46
N PHE A 127 -21.06 5.10 6.64
CA PHE A 127 -20.35 6.04 7.50
C PHE A 127 -20.22 7.41 6.84
N ASP A 128 -20.04 8.44 7.66
CA ASP A 128 -19.70 9.77 7.16
C ASP A 128 -18.33 9.75 6.44
N GLU A 129 -18.09 10.80 5.66
CA GLU A 129 -16.88 10.90 4.82
C GLU A 129 -15.59 10.91 5.67
N GLU A 130 -15.61 11.51 6.85
CA GLU A 130 -14.46 11.59 7.73
C GLU A 130 -14.05 10.20 8.22
N LYS A 131 -15.03 9.43 8.70
CA LYS A 131 -14.82 8.04 9.14
C LYS A 131 -14.35 7.13 8.01
N GLN A 132 -14.93 7.29 6.82
CA GLN A 132 -14.45 6.54 5.65
C GLN A 132 -12.99 6.85 5.33
N ASN A 133 -12.57 8.11 5.40
CA ASN A 133 -11.19 8.51 5.13
C ASN A 133 -10.22 8.03 6.21
N GLU A 134 -10.63 7.99 7.48
CA GLU A 134 -9.85 7.39 8.57
C GLU A 134 -9.60 5.90 8.31
N ILE A 135 -10.63 5.15 7.91
CA ILE A 135 -10.51 3.72 7.60
C ILE A 135 -9.58 3.51 6.41
N LYS A 136 -9.71 4.31 5.35
CA LYS A 136 -8.85 4.23 4.16
C LYS A 136 -7.37 4.52 4.43
N ALA A 137 -7.06 5.23 5.50
CA ALA A 137 -5.69 5.48 5.92
C ALA A 137 -5.02 4.27 6.58
N ARG A 138 -5.78 3.23 6.97
CA ARG A 138 -5.24 2.01 7.54
C ARG A 138 -4.55 1.15 6.48
N GLN A 139 -3.64 0.27 6.89
CA GLN A 139 -2.98 -0.70 6.00
C GLN A 139 -3.82 -1.97 5.79
N GLY A 140 -4.84 -2.15 6.62
CA GLY A 140 -5.89 -3.12 6.41
C GLY A 140 -5.56 -4.54 6.85
N VAL A 141 -5.94 -5.51 6.03
CA VAL A 141 -5.86 -6.94 6.34
C VAL A 141 -4.88 -7.67 5.41
N ARG A 142 -4.39 -8.83 5.85
CA ARG A 142 -3.46 -9.64 5.08
C ARG A 142 -4.07 -10.14 3.77
N TYR A 143 -3.22 -10.36 2.78
CA TYR A 143 -3.60 -11.07 1.57
C TYR A 143 -3.83 -12.57 1.85
N PRO A 144 -4.71 -13.24 1.09
CA PRO A 144 -4.96 -14.67 1.26
C PRO A 144 -3.74 -15.58 1.08
N ASN A 145 -2.75 -15.14 0.28
CA ASN A 145 -1.50 -15.87 0.03
C ASN A 145 -0.41 -15.63 1.08
N THR A 146 -0.67 -14.79 2.09
CA THR A 146 0.23 -14.56 3.22
C THR A 146 -0.26 -15.40 4.40
N GLU A 147 0.60 -16.22 4.97
CA GLU A 147 0.23 -17.13 6.07
C GLU A 147 -0.18 -16.38 7.33
N GLY A 148 0.58 -15.35 7.71
CA GLY A 148 0.29 -14.52 8.88
C GLY A 148 0.81 -13.10 8.74
N VAL A 149 0.01 -12.15 9.17
CA VAL A 149 0.38 -10.75 9.45
C VAL A 149 -0.33 -10.40 10.75
N VAL A 150 0.44 -10.20 11.80
CA VAL A 150 -0.05 -9.98 13.16
C VAL A 150 0.73 -8.85 13.84
N VAL A 151 0.12 -8.24 14.84
CA VAL A 151 0.81 -7.26 15.70
C VAL A 151 1.07 -7.93 17.03
N LEU A 152 2.35 -8.16 17.32
CA LEU A 152 2.79 -8.83 18.55
C LEU A 152 3.57 -7.85 19.43
N ASP A 153 3.49 -8.10 20.72
CA ASP A 153 4.45 -7.57 21.69
C ASP A 153 5.80 -8.26 21.45
N PRO A 154 6.88 -7.53 21.12
CA PRO A 154 8.15 -8.13 20.70
C PRO A 154 8.90 -8.84 21.85
N GLU A 155 8.56 -8.59 23.11
CA GLU A 155 9.18 -9.24 24.26
C GLU A 155 8.48 -10.54 24.63
N THR A 156 7.15 -10.52 24.62
CA THR A 156 6.33 -11.66 25.05
C THR A 156 5.87 -12.56 23.91
N MET A 157 5.99 -12.10 22.65
CA MET A 157 5.50 -12.76 21.46
C MET A 157 3.99 -13.04 21.48
N LYS A 158 3.23 -12.30 22.29
CA LYS A 158 1.77 -12.40 22.37
C LYS A 158 1.12 -11.34 21.49
N GLU A 159 -0.01 -11.70 20.89
CA GLU A 159 -0.82 -10.78 20.13
C GLU A 159 -1.33 -9.63 21.01
N VAL A 160 -1.15 -8.39 20.57
CA VAL A 160 -1.68 -7.23 21.28
C VAL A 160 -3.21 -7.17 21.20
N PRO A 161 -3.89 -6.55 22.17
CA PRO A 161 -5.34 -6.35 22.11
C PRO A 161 -5.76 -5.65 20.81
N LYS A 162 -6.89 -6.08 20.26
CA LYS A 162 -7.51 -5.47 19.07
C LYS A 162 -8.34 -4.24 19.46
N ASP A 163 -7.71 -3.25 20.07
CA ASP A 163 -8.34 -2.06 20.62
C ASP A 163 -8.06 -0.77 19.82
N GLY A 164 -7.21 -0.88 18.77
CA GLY A 164 -6.78 0.24 17.97
C GLY A 164 -5.85 1.22 18.70
N LYS A 165 -5.29 0.82 19.85
CA LYS A 165 -4.48 1.69 20.74
C LYS A 165 -3.18 1.02 21.20
N THR A 166 -3.24 -0.25 21.56
CA THR A 166 -2.07 -0.98 22.07
C THR A 166 -1.10 -1.22 20.94
N ILE A 167 0.10 -0.64 21.06
CA ILE A 167 1.15 -0.71 20.06
C ILE A 167 1.93 -2.01 20.23
N GLY A 168 2.24 -2.66 19.11
CA GLY A 168 3.17 -3.76 19.00
C GLY A 168 3.95 -3.67 17.70
N GLU A 169 4.77 -4.67 17.42
CA GLU A 169 5.50 -4.82 16.17
C GLU A 169 4.67 -5.64 15.18
N ILE A 170 4.59 -5.18 13.93
CA ILE A 170 3.96 -5.99 12.87
C ILE A 170 4.91 -7.09 12.43
N MET A 171 4.47 -8.32 12.60
CA MET A 171 5.25 -9.52 12.25
C MET A 171 4.58 -10.30 11.14
N ILE A 172 5.42 -10.87 10.27
CA ILE A 172 4.95 -11.45 9.01
C ILE A 172 5.49 -12.87 8.86
N ARG A 173 4.64 -13.77 8.37
CA ARG A 173 5.02 -15.15 8.05
C ARG A 173 4.39 -15.61 6.75
N GLY A 174 5.13 -16.39 5.97
CA GLY A 174 4.64 -17.01 4.74
C GLY A 174 5.67 -17.06 3.63
N ASN A 175 5.28 -17.64 2.50
CA ASN A 175 6.15 -17.89 1.34
C ASN A 175 6.70 -16.61 0.69
N VAL A 176 6.06 -15.48 0.94
CA VAL A 176 6.46 -14.16 0.41
C VAL A 176 7.62 -13.54 1.17
N VAL A 177 7.92 -14.05 2.38
CA VAL A 177 9.02 -13.57 3.21
C VAL A 177 10.34 -14.06 2.64
N MET A 178 11.34 -13.19 2.59
CA MET A 178 12.69 -13.50 2.12
C MET A 178 13.33 -14.64 2.93
N LYS A 179 14.32 -15.32 2.35
CA LYS A 179 15.14 -16.31 3.07
C LYS A 179 16.11 -15.67 4.07
N GLY A 180 16.47 -14.43 3.84
CA GLY A 180 17.43 -13.68 4.66
C GLY A 180 18.17 -12.62 3.86
N TYR A 181 18.98 -11.84 4.56
CA TYR A 181 19.87 -10.84 3.97
C TYR A 181 21.10 -11.51 3.35
N PHE A 182 21.49 -11.04 2.16
CA PHE A 182 22.58 -11.63 1.41
C PHE A 182 23.93 -11.49 2.15
N LYS A 183 24.55 -12.63 2.47
CA LYS A 183 25.82 -12.72 3.20
C LYS A 183 25.84 -12.02 4.57
N ASP A 184 24.67 -11.82 5.18
CA ASP A 184 24.53 -11.23 6.50
C ASP A 184 23.66 -12.14 7.39
N LYS A 185 24.33 -13.12 7.98
CA LYS A 185 23.67 -14.10 8.85
C LYS A 185 23.15 -13.47 10.12
N ASP A 186 23.90 -12.54 10.72
CA ASP A 186 23.54 -11.93 11.99
C ASP A 186 22.27 -11.08 11.85
N ALA A 187 22.18 -10.24 10.80
CA ALA A 187 20.98 -9.50 10.49
C ALA A 187 19.80 -10.43 10.14
N THR A 188 20.07 -11.54 9.44
CA THR A 188 19.04 -12.54 9.13
C THR A 188 18.48 -13.19 10.39
N ASP A 189 19.34 -13.68 11.28
CA ASP A 189 18.94 -14.37 12.52
C ASP A 189 18.16 -13.40 13.45
N LYS A 190 18.54 -12.12 13.45
CA LYS A 190 17.83 -11.09 14.19
C LYS A 190 16.43 -10.80 13.63
N ALA A 191 16.32 -10.74 12.30
CA ALA A 191 15.06 -10.44 11.64
C ALA A 191 14.11 -11.64 11.55
N MET A 192 14.65 -12.88 11.56
CA MET A 192 13.91 -14.14 11.43
C MET A 192 13.92 -14.89 12.77
N LYS A 193 13.18 -14.37 13.75
CA LYS A 193 13.17 -14.93 15.09
C LYS A 193 11.79 -15.51 15.42
N ASP A 194 11.74 -16.57 16.23
CA ASP A 194 10.52 -17.19 16.74
C ASP A 194 9.51 -17.60 15.65
N GLY A 195 10.00 -17.89 14.43
CA GLY A 195 9.18 -18.29 13.28
C GLY A 195 8.48 -17.14 12.57
N TRP A 196 8.85 -15.91 12.88
CA TRP A 196 8.31 -14.69 12.27
C TRP A 196 9.43 -13.84 11.68
N PHE A 197 9.08 -13.10 10.63
CA PHE A 197 9.86 -11.95 10.19
C PHE A 197 9.46 -10.73 11.01
N HIS A 198 10.43 -10.17 11.72
CA HIS A 198 10.32 -8.96 12.51
C HIS A 198 10.54 -7.76 11.59
N SER A 199 9.47 -7.01 11.33
CA SER A 199 9.55 -5.87 10.40
C SER A 199 10.24 -4.64 11.00
N GLY A 200 10.23 -4.55 12.34
CA GLY A 200 10.62 -3.34 13.07
C GLY A 200 9.58 -2.22 13.03
N ASP A 201 8.52 -2.36 12.25
CA ASP A 201 7.47 -1.33 12.14
C ASP A 201 6.43 -1.48 13.25
N LEU A 202 6.06 -0.35 13.88
CA LEU A 202 5.09 -0.30 14.96
C LEU A 202 3.67 -0.13 14.43
N ALA A 203 2.75 -0.91 14.97
CA ALA A 203 1.36 -0.92 14.52
C ALA A 203 0.38 -1.18 15.67
N VAL A 204 -0.88 -0.93 15.40
CA VAL A 204 -2.02 -1.34 16.23
C VAL A 204 -2.97 -2.21 15.41
N THR A 205 -3.76 -3.05 16.09
CA THR A 205 -4.85 -3.80 15.45
C THR A 205 -6.18 -3.23 15.92
N HIS A 206 -7.05 -2.89 14.98
CA HIS A 206 -8.40 -2.43 15.28
C HIS A 206 -9.35 -3.60 15.60
N PRO A 207 -10.51 -3.34 16.27
CA PRO A 207 -11.48 -4.39 16.60
C PRO A 207 -11.98 -5.19 15.38
N ASP A 208 -11.99 -4.59 14.20
CA ASP A 208 -12.36 -5.21 12.93
C ASP A 208 -11.22 -6.04 12.29
N GLY A 209 -10.06 -6.14 12.97
CA GLY A 209 -8.89 -6.88 12.51
C GLY A 209 -7.98 -6.10 11.55
N TYR A 210 -8.31 -4.85 11.24
CA TYR A 210 -7.48 -4.00 10.37
C TYR A 210 -6.27 -3.49 11.13
N VAL A 211 -5.11 -3.66 10.51
CA VAL A 211 -3.84 -3.14 11.04
C VAL A 211 -3.65 -1.69 10.60
N GLN A 212 -3.15 -0.88 11.51
CA GLN A 212 -2.73 0.49 11.24
C GLN A 212 -1.32 0.73 11.77
N ILE A 213 -0.42 1.11 10.86
CA ILE A 213 0.95 1.47 11.21
C ILE A 213 0.94 2.82 11.91
N GLN A 214 1.66 2.89 13.04
CA GLN A 214 1.81 4.10 13.84
C GLN A 214 3.15 4.77 13.56
N ASP A 215 4.21 3.97 13.37
CA ASP A 215 5.53 4.45 13.01
C ASP A 215 6.24 3.41 12.13
N LEU A 216 7.02 3.90 11.18
CA LEU A 216 7.87 3.08 10.34
C LEU A 216 9.28 3.11 10.94
N SER A 217 9.81 1.94 11.25
CA SER A 217 11.18 1.84 11.71
C SER A 217 12.14 2.37 10.64
N LEU A 218 12.91 3.39 10.98
CA LEU A 218 13.99 3.93 10.14
C LEU A 218 15.26 3.06 10.20
N ILE A 219 15.21 1.89 10.83
CA ILE A 219 16.37 1.00 10.99
C ILE A 219 16.89 0.51 9.63
N HIS A 220 16.07 0.55 8.59
CA HIS A 220 16.45 0.12 7.24
C HIS A 220 17.01 1.24 6.35
N ILE A 221 17.22 2.43 6.88
CA ILE A 221 17.95 3.50 6.22
C ILE A 221 19.37 3.56 6.78
#